data_5f2e426331768b2098ca83240c603d8a
#
_entry.id   5f2e426331768b2098ca83240c603d8a
#
_cell.length_a   1.000
_cell.length_b   1.000
_cell.length_c   1.000
_cell.angle_alpha   90.00
_cell.angle_beta   90.00
_cell.angle_gamma   90.00
#
_symmetry.space_group_name_H-M   'P 1'
#
loop_
_entity.id
_entity.type
_entity.pdbx_description
1 polymer ?
#
loop_
_entity_poly.entity_id
_entity_poly.type
_entity_poly.pdbx_seq_one_letter_code
_entity_poly.pdbx_strand_id
1 'polypeptide(L)'
;HFVKHAFLKRLAYGCQVVITNPPSSVRQLRYLTQIPAGAIPLQNGYYSNGRPFRLEPYSTQTHDFYFYFPEAGEYPIYPIQVANDKGRVAGAAAFVFKVVDKLSKRDVTSWAWISQNGTEKEVLQYLRDHNMNRIDLNKIAYRMRHDREGGGGKPFFEKALKLLSDRFAYNSTLWSY
;
A
#
# COMPACT_ATOMS: atom_id res chain seq x y z
N HIS A 1 0.57 -1.39 -6.94
CA HIS A 1 0.75 -0.51 -5.76
C HIS A 1 -0.58 -0.34 -5.04
N PHE A 2 -0.59 -0.55 -3.73
CA PHE A 2 -1.77 -0.25 -2.91
C PHE A 2 -1.73 1.22 -2.49
N VAL A 3 -2.77 1.97 -2.86
CA VAL A 3 -2.93 3.38 -2.46
C VAL A 3 -3.65 3.43 -1.11
N LYS A 4 -3.10 4.13 -0.13
CA LYS A 4 -3.64 4.14 1.25
C LYS A 4 -4.19 5.48 1.71
N HIS A 5 -3.72 6.61 1.17
CA HIS A 5 -3.96 7.90 1.83
C HIS A 5 -4.64 8.97 0.98
N ALA A 6 -4.32 9.06 -0.30
CA ALA A 6 -4.96 10.02 -1.19
C ALA A 6 -5.10 9.43 -2.59
N PHE A 7 -6.25 9.65 -3.19
CA PHE A 7 -6.58 9.18 -4.52
C PHE A 7 -6.65 10.37 -5.46
N LEU A 8 -6.26 10.18 -6.71
CA LEU A 8 -6.33 11.23 -7.73
C LEU A 8 -7.65 11.12 -8.50
N LYS A 9 -8.25 12.25 -8.80
CA LYS A 9 -9.38 12.27 -9.73
C LYS A 9 -8.95 11.84 -11.13
N ARG A 10 -9.88 11.29 -11.90
CA ARG A 10 -9.72 10.87 -13.31
C ARG A 10 -8.62 9.83 -13.55
N LEU A 11 -8.21 9.12 -12.51
CA LEU A 11 -7.32 7.98 -12.58
C LEU A 11 -8.12 6.70 -12.32
N ALA A 12 -7.85 5.64 -13.10
CA ALA A 12 -8.48 4.34 -12.91
C ALA A 12 -7.91 3.61 -11.68
N TYR A 13 -8.80 3.09 -10.85
CA TYR A 13 -8.47 2.28 -9.68
C TYR A 13 -9.09 0.90 -9.80
N GLY A 14 -8.33 -0.12 -9.39
CA GLY A 14 -8.81 -1.49 -9.21
C GLY A 14 -9.01 -1.79 -7.75
N CYS A 15 -10.14 -2.40 -7.40
CA CYS A 15 -10.41 -2.97 -6.10
C CYS A 15 -10.46 -4.49 -6.23
N GLN A 16 -9.74 -5.17 -5.36
CA GLN A 16 -9.69 -6.63 -5.29
C GLN A 16 -10.35 -7.12 -4.02
N VAL A 17 -11.35 -7.98 -4.17
CA VAL A 17 -12.04 -8.66 -3.07
C VAL A 17 -11.52 -10.09 -3.01
N VAL A 18 -10.93 -10.46 -1.89
CA VAL A 18 -10.40 -11.81 -1.66
C VAL A 18 -11.27 -12.50 -0.62
N ILE A 19 -11.86 -13.66 -0.98
CA ILE A 19 -12.73 -14.43 -0.12
C ILE A 19 -12.12 -15.81 0.04
N THR A 20 -11.82 -16.21 1.29
CA THR A 20 -11.23 -17.50 1.63
C THR A 20 -12.20 -18.35 2.43
N ASN A 21 -12.25 -19.64 2.12
CA ASN A 21 -13.04 -20.65 2.82
C ASN A 21 -12.10 -21.55 3.65
N PRO A 22 -11.85 -21.26 4.93
CA PRO A 22 -11.00 -22.10 5.79
C PRO A 22 -11.58 -23.49 6.11
N PRO A 23 -12.91 -23.66 6.27
CA PRO A 23 -13.53 -24.96 6.54
C PRO A 23 -13.34 -26.01 5.45
N SER A 24 -13.45 -27.28 5.84
CA SER A 24 -13.42 -28.45 4.96
C SER A 24 -14.72 -28.69 4.18
N SER A 25 -15.70 -27.79 4.27
CA SER A 25 -16.99 -27.92 3.59
C SER A 25 -17.15 -26.87 2.50
N VAL A 26 -17.79 -27.26 1.42
CA VAL A 26 -18.20 -26.37 0.34
C VAL A 26 -19.17 -25.31 0.87
N ARG A 27 -19.03 -24.08 0.41
CA ARG A 27 -19.94 -22.98 0.74
C ARG A 27 -20.63 -22.45 -0.50
N GLN A 28 -21.98 -22.41 -0.44
CA GLN A 28 -22.80 -21.66 -1.39
C GLN A 28 -22.99 -20.25 -0.81
N LEU A 29 -22.47 -19.26 -1.49
CA LEU A 29 -22.43 -17.89 -0.99
C LEU A 29 -22.93 -16.92 -2.06
N ARG A 30 -23.30 -15.74 -1.61
CA ARG A 30 -23.57 -14.59 -2.47
C ARG A 30 -22.75 -13.42 -1.94
N TYR A 31 -22.04 -12.73 -2.80
CA TYR A 31 -21.41 -11.48 -2.41
C TYR A 31 -22.17 -10.29 -2.96
N LEU A 32 -22.14 -9.20 -2.23
CA LEU A 32 -22.64 -7.90 -2.64
C LEU A 32 -21.48 -6.91 -2.60
N THR A 33 -21.16 -6.32 -3.74
CA THR A 33 -20.19 -5.26 -3.87
C THR A 33 -20.84 -4.03 -4.47
N GLN A 34 -20.38 -2.87 -4.05
CA GLN A 34 -20.69 -1.58 -4.67
C GLN A 34 -19.40 -0.83 -4.92
N ILE A 35 -19.35 -0.03 -5.99
CA ILE A 35 -18.25 0.93 -6.13
C ILE A 35 -18.48 2.10 -5.16
N PRO A 36 -17.46 2.92 -4.87
CA PRO A 36 -17.63 4.11 -4.03
C PRO A 36 -18.76 5.01 -4.57
N ALA A 37 -19.61 5.52 -3.69
CA ALA A 37 -20.72 6.38 -4.07
C ALA A 37 -20.20 7.63 -4.80
N GLY A 38 -20.71 7.88 -6.01
CA GLY A 38 -20.25 8.96 -6.88
C GLY A 38 -19.08 8.61 -7.80
N ALA A 39 -18.44 7.45 -7.65
CA ALA A 39 -17.46 6.94 -8.60
C ALA A 39 -18.13 6.40 -9.86
N ILE A 40 -17.39 6.32 -10.96
CA ILE A 40 -17.87 5.83 -12.26
C ILE A 40 -17.21 4.48 -12.56
N PRO A 41 -18.02 3.42 -12.87
CA PRO A 41 -17.49 2.11 -13.14
C PRO A 41 -16.76 2.07 -14.50
N LEU A 42 -15.73 1.22 -14.60
CA LEU A 42 -14.96 0.96 -15.82
C LEU A 42 -15.18 -0.48 -16.31
N GLN A 43 -14.85 -0.76 -17.56
CA GLN A 43 -14.85 -2.10 -18.16
C GLN A 43 -16.18 -2.85 -18.01
N ASN A 44 -17.28 -2.22 -18.41
CA ASN A 44 -18.65 -2.77 -18.20
C ASN A 44 -18.96 -3.09 -16.73
N GLY A 45 -18.30 -2.42 -15.80
CA GLY A 45 -18.52 -2.53 -14.38
C GLY A 45 -19.93 -2.09 -13.99
N TYR A 46 -20.37 -2.55 -12.81
CA TYR A 46 -21.67 -2.22 -12.25
C TYR A 46 -21.48 -1.30 -11.03
N TYR A 47 -22.42 -0.39 -10.82
CA TYR A 47 -22.48 0.39 -9.58
C TYR A 47 -22.68 -0.50 -8.36
N SER A 48 -23.47 -1.56 -8.53
CA SER A 48 -23.69 -2.60 -7.52
C SER A 48 -23.76 -3.95 -8.22
N ASN A 49 -23.14 -4.96 -7.63
CA ASN A 49 -23.13 -6.31 -8.18
C ASN A 49 -23.33 -7.34 -7.05
N GLY A 50 -24.34 -8.19 -7.23
CA GLY A 50 -24.63 -9.30 -6.34
C GLY A 50 -24.66 -10.61 -7.11
N ARG A 51 -23.67 -11.48 -6.90
CA ARG A 51 -23.56 -12.76 -7.61
C ARG A 51 -23.50 -13.93 -6.63
N PRO A 52 -24.25 -15.01 -6.90
CA PRO A 52 -24.01 -16.28 -6.22
C PRO A 52 -22.68 -16.89 -6.73
N PHE A 53 -21.97 -17.53 -5.83
CA PHE A 53 -20.76 -18.28 -6.17
C PHE A 53 -20.58 -19.46 -5.22
N ARG A 54 -19.87 -20.47 -5.70
CA ARG A 54 -19.50 -21.64 -4.94
C ARG A 54 -18.03 -21.52 -4.53
N LEU A 55 -17.75 -21.72 -3.27
CA LEU A 55 -16.41 -21.67 -2.71
C LEU A 55 -16.04 -23.04 -2.15
N GLU A 56 -15.05 -23.67 -2.77
CA GLU A 56 -14.58 -24.99 -2.39
C GLU A 56 -13.88 -24.97 -1.02
N PRO A 57 -13.74 -26.13 -0.36
CA PRO A 57 -12.98 -26.25 0.88
C PRO A 57 -11.55 -25.74 0.70
N TYR A 58 -11.04 -25.02 1.68
CA TYR A 58 -9.66 -24.50 1.73
C TYR A 58 -9.25 -23.68 0.50
N SER A 59 -10.23 -23.10 -0.20
CA SER A 59 -9.98 -22.33 -1.41
C SER A 59 -10.14 -20.83 -1.20
N THR A 60 -9.55 -20.08 -2.11
CA THR A 60 -9.65 -18.61 -2.17
C THR A 60 -10.14 -18.22 -3.56
N GLN A 61 -11.12 -17.32 -3.62
CA GLN A 61 -11.56 -16.69 -4.85
C GLN A 61 -11.32 -15.18 -4.77
N THR A 62 -10.98 -14.61 -5.91
CA THR A 62 -10.70 -13.19 -6.07
C THR A 62 -11.65 -12.58 -7.06
N HIS A 63 -12.20 -11.42 -6.73
CA HIS A 63 -13.10 -10.66 -7.57
C HIS A 63 -12.56 -9.24 -7.71
N ASP A 64 -12.30 -8.83 -8.94
CA ASP A 64 -11.77 -7.50 -9.24
C ASP A 64 -12.87 -6.64 -9.86
N PHE A 65 -12.88 -5.34 -9.51
CA PHE A 65 -13.71 -4.35 -10.16
C PHE A 65 -12.95 -3.03 -10.27
N TYR A 66 -13.28 -2.25 -11.28
CA TYR A 66 -12.54 -1.05 -11.65
C TYR A 66 -13.47 0.15 -11.72
N PHE A 67 -12.98 1.29 -11.27
CA PHE A 67 -13.71 2.55 -11.26
C PHE A 67 -12.75 3.73 -11.30
N TYR A 68 -13.28 4.92 -11.50
CA TYR A 68 -12.53 6.16 -11.31
C TYR A 68 -13.38 7.20 -10.61
N PHE A 69 -12.73 8.19 -10.02
CA PHE A 69 -13.37 9.32 -9.39
C PHE A 69 -13.41 10.50 -10.37
N PRO A 70 -14.60 11.04 -10.71
CA PRO A 70 -14.70 12.14 -11.67
C PRO A 70 -14.11 13.44 -11.15
N GLU A 71 -14.32 13.74 -9.86
CA GLU A 71 -13.89 14.99 -9.22
C GLU A 71 -13.21 14.73 -7.87
N ALA A 72 -12.55 15.76 -7.32
CA ALA A 72 -12.01 15.71 -5.98
C ALA A 72 -13.14 15.76 -4.94
N GLY A 73 -12.99 15.05 -3.81
CA GLY A 73 -14.00 14.97 -2.78
C GLY A 73 -13.87 13.72 -1.92
N GLU A 74 -14.91 13.44 -1.14
CA GLU A 74 -15.00 12.24 -0.31
C GLU A 74 -16.01 11.26 -0.92
N TYR A 75 -15.59 10.01 -1.09
CA TYR A 75 -16.38 8.97 -1.72
C TYR A 75 -16.51 7.79 -0.75
N PRO A 76 -17.62 7.64 -0.05
CA PRO A 76 -17.85 6.51 0.82
C PRO A 76 -18.11 5.24 0.00
N ILE A 77 -17.55 4.11 0.47
CA ILE A 77 -17.91 2.78 -0.04
C ILE A 77 -18.67 2.02 1.03
N TYR A 78 -19.80 1.43 0.63
CA TYR A 78 -20.52 0.53 1.52
C TYR A 78 -19.71 -0.75 1.73
N PRO A 79 -19.80 -1.34 2.94
CA PRO A 79 -19.10 -2.58 3.22
C PRO A 79 -19.47 -3.67 2.23
N ILE A 80 -18.46 -4.31 1.65
CA ILE A 80 -18.66 -5.52 0.86
C ILE A 80 -19.19 -6.59 1.80
N GLN A 81 -20.25 -7.28 1.40
CA GLN A 81 -20.93 -8.28 2.23
C GLN A 81 -20.94 -9.63 1.54
N VAL A 82 -20.75 -10.67 2.34
CA VAL A 82 -20.89 -12.07 1.92
C VAL A 82 -21.98 -12.70 2.77
N ALA A 83 -22.95 -13.33 2.13
CA ALA A 83 -24.10 -13.95 2.76
C ALA A 83 -24.32 -15.38 2.25
N ASN A 84 -25.00 -16.19 3.03
CA ASN A 84 -25.58 -17.47 2.66
C ASN A 84 -27.12 -17.42 2.84
N ASP A 85 -27.79 -18.55 2.73
CA ASP A 85 -29.25 -18.67 2.89
C ASP A 85 -29.73 -18.29 4.30
N LYS A 86 -28.84 -18.32 5.30
CA LYS A 86 -29.15 -17.98 6.70
C LYS A 86 -28.86 -16.52 7.05
N GLY A 87 -28.26 -15.78 6.13
CA GLY A 87 -27.93 -14.37 6.31
C GLY A 87 -26.45 -14.03 6.08
N ARG A 88 -26.03 -12.87 6.57
CA ARG A 88 -24.66 -12.37 6.42
C ARG A 88 -23.66 -13.24 7.20
N VAL A 89 -22.59 -13.69 6.53
CA VAL A 89 -21.52 -14.50 7.13
C VAL A 89 -20.20 -13.75 7.27
N ALA A 90 -19.94 -12.75 6.41
CA ALA A 90 -18.74 -11.94 6.48
C ALA A 90 -18.95 -10.56 5.81
N GLY A 91 -18.02 -9.66 6.01
CA GLY A 91 -18.02 -8.36 5.33
C GLY A 91 -16.76 -7.56 5.65
N ALA A 92 -16.41 -6.65 4.75
CA ALA A 92 -15.37 -5.66 4.97
C ALA A 92 -15.88 -4.49 5.81
N ALA A 93 -14.97 -3.68 6.32
CA ALA A 93 -15.33 -2.41 6.97
C ALA A 93 -15.71 -1.35 5.93
N ALA A 94 -16.55 -0.40 6.35
CA ALA A 94 -16.81 0.80 5.55
C ALA A 94 -15.53 1.64 5.44
N PHE A 95 -15.37 2.30 4.30
CA PHE A 95 -14.22 3.16 4.04
C PHE A 95 -14.66 4.42 3.27
N VAL A 96 -13.94 5.52 3.45
CA VAL A 96 -14.14 6.75 2.70
C VAL A 96 -12.86 7.08 1.94
N PHE A 97 -12.98 7.16 0.62
CA PHE A 97 -11.87 7.55 -0.25
C PHE A 97 -11.77 9.08 -0.27
N LYS A 98 -10.59 9.60 0.07
CA LYS A 98 -10.28 11.04 -0.06
C LYS A 98 -9.62 11.27 -1.40
N VAL A 99 -10.33 11.93 -2.30
CA VAL A 99 -9.89 12.19 -3.68
C VAL A 99 -9.45 13.63 -3.81
N VAL A 100 -8.28 13.85 -4.41
CA VAL A 100 -7.66 15.16 -4.59
C VAL A 100 -7.34 15.43 -6.05
N ASP A 101 -7.24 16.70 -6.42
CA ASP A 101 -6.84 17.13 -7.77
C ASP A 101 -5.38 16.82 -8.07
N LYS A 102 -4.53 17.04 -7.07
CA LYS A 102 -3.09 16.76 -7.12
C LYS A 102 -2.69 16.17 -5.77
N LEU A 103 -1.79 15.22 -5.80
CA LEU A 103 -1.18 14.74 -4.56
C LEU A 103 -0.42 15.90 -3.92
N SER A 104 -1.01 16.53 -2.93
CA SER A 104 -0.50 17.74 -2.30
C SER A 104 0.70 17.50 -1.37
N LYS A 105 1.03 16.24 -1.12
CA LYS A 105 2.23 15.86 -0.37
C LYS A 105 2.90 14.70 -1.08
N ARG A 106 4.09 14.96 -1.64
CA ARG A 106 5.12 13.91 -1.67
C ARG A 106 5.16 13.37 -0.25
N ASP A 107 5.04 12.07 -0.10
CA ASP A 107 5.19 11.46 1.22
C ASP A 107 6.63 11.67 1.69
N VAL A 108 6.83 12.84 2.31
CA VAL A 108 8.14 13.26 2.86
C VAL A 108 8.60 12.35 3.99
N THR A 109 7.75 11.47 4.48
CA THR A 109 8.05 10.47 5.51
C THR A 109 8.45 9.12 4.91
N SER A 110 8.23 8.91 3.60
CA SER A 110 8.60 7.66 2.93
C SER A 110 10.11 7.51 2.75
N TRP A 111 10.60 6.27 2.80
CA TRP A 111 11.99 5.97 2.48
C TRP A 111 12.39 6.44 1.07
N ALA A 112 11.47 6.34 0.11
CA ALA A 112 11.71 6.80 -1.26
C ALA A 112 12.05 8.30 -1.32
N TRP A 113 11.42 9.11 -0.46
CA TRP A 113 11.70 10.55 -0.40
C TRP A 113 12.89 10.87 0.51
N ILE A 114 12.91 10.34 1.74
CA ILE A 114 13.93 10.60 2.76
C ILE A 114 15.32 10.18 2.26
N SER A 115 15.42 9.02 1.61
CA SER A 115 16.70 8.54 1.06
C SER A 115 17.32 9.50 0.04
N GLN A 116 16.49 10.20 -0.74
CA GLN A 116 16.96 11.10 -1.81
C GLN A 116 17.06 12.57 -1.37
N ASN A 117 16.11 13.05 -0.59
CA ASN A 117 15.95 14.47 -0.28
C ASN A 117 16.12 14.81 1.20
N GLY A 118 16.04 13.82 2.09
CA GLY A 118 16.18 14.05 3.54
C GLY A 118 17.60 14.44 3.94
N THR A 119 17.71 15.14 5.06
CA THR A 119 19.00 15.40 5.70
C THR A 119 19.62 14.09 6.22
N GLU A 120 20.92 14.10 6.48
CA GLU A 120 21.62 12.94 7.07
C GLU A 120 21.00 12.50 8.41
N LYS A 121 20.58 13.48 9.23
CA LYS A 121 19.90 13.21 10.49
C LYS A 121 18.56 12.49 10.28
N GLU A 122 17.76 12.93 9.32
CA GLU A 122 16.48 12.28 8.99
C GLU A 122 16.67 10.88 8.43
N VAL A 123 17.67 10.68 7.59
CA VAL A 123 18.03 9.35 7.07
C VAL A 123 18.44 8.42 8.21
N LEU A 124 19.35 8.84 9.10
CA LEU A 124 19.78 8.04 10.24
C LEU A 124 18.63 7.76 11.21
N GLN A 125 17.74 8.75 11.43
CA GLN A 125 16.56 8.55 12.26
C GLN A 125 15.60 7.53 11.65
N TYR A 126 15.33 7.63 10.35
CA TYR A 126 14.50 6.67 9.65
C TYR A 126 15.05 5.24 9.76
N LEU A 127 16.37 5.07 9.60
CA LEU A 127 17.04 3.77 9.76
C LEU A 127 16.94 3.23 11.20
N ARG A 128 16.89 4.11 12.21
CA ARG A 128 16.66 3.69 13.60
C ARG A 128 15.23 3.21 13.86
N ASP A 129 14.26 3.86 13.25
CA ASP A 129 12.84 3.64 13.55
C ASP A 129 12.23 2.49 12.75
N HIS A 130 12.91 2.04 11.67
CA HIS A 130 12.37 1.05 10.75
C HIS A 130 13.25 -0.21 10.66
N ASN A 131 12.64 -1.32 10.24
CA ASN A 131 13.36 -2.56 9.99
C ASN A 131 14.19 -2.45 8.71
N MET A 132 15.51 -2.42 8.86
CA MET A 132 16.46 -2.23 7.76
C MET A 132 16.43 -3.35 6.72
N ASN A 133 16.02 -4.58 7.09
CA ASN A 133 15.88 -5.70 6.16
C ASN A 133 14.70 -5.56 5.20
N ARG A 134 13.80 -4.60 5.44
CA ARG A 134 12.65 -4.28 4.59
C ARG A 134 12.83 -2.98 3.79
N ILE A 135 14.01 -2.38 3.87
CA ILE A 135 14.33 -1.09 3.27
C ILE A 135 15.37 -1.33 2.16
N ASP A 136 15.18 -0.70 1.01
CA ASP A 136 16.20 -0.68 -0.04
C ASP A 136 17.34 0.29 0.35
N LEU A 137 18.37 -0.25 0.99
CA LEU A 137 19.52 0.50 1.47
C LEU A 137 20.41 1.03 0.33
N ASN A 138 20.33 0.47 -0.89
CA ASN A 138 21.09 0.97 -2.03
C ASN A 138 20.74 2.42 -2.38
N LYS A 139 19.54 2.88 -2.02
CA LYS A 139 19.09 4.27 -2.24
C LYS A 139 19.93 5.32 -1.53
N ILE A 140 20.70 4.95 -0.51
CA ILE A 140 21.61 5.86 0.19
C ILE A 140 23.08 5.64 -0.14
N ALA A 141 23.43 4.71 -1.04
CA ALA A 141 24.80 4.41 -1.40
C ALA A 141 25.58 5.66 -1.88
N TYR A 142 24.93 6.54 -2.63
CA TYR A 142 25.55 7.79 -3.09
C TYR A 142 25.95 8.74 -1.94
N ARG A 143 25.35 8.60 -0.76
CA ARG A 143 25.67 9.40 0.44
C ARG A 143 26.89 8.88 1.18
N MET A 144 27.34 7.66 0.86
CA MET A 144 28.47 7.02 1.52
C MET A 144 29.82 7.51 0.98
N ARG A 145 29.85 8.27 -0.13
CA ARG A 145 31.08 8.78 -0.73
C ARG A 145 31.73 9.84 0.16
N HIS A 146 33.04 9.69 0.33
CA HIS A 146 33.85 10.56 1.20
C HIS A 146 34.17 11.94 0.61
N ASP A 147 34.10 12.09 -0.71
CA ASP A 147 34.58 13.22 -1.49
C ASP A 147 33.51 14.28 -1.79
N ARG A 148 32.38 14.24 -1.09
CA ARG A 148 31.29 15.15 -1.34
C ARG A 148 31.56 16.53 -0.76
N GLU A 149 31.65 17.55 -1.62
CA GLU A 149 31.66 18.97 -1.23
C GLU A 149 30.41 19.28 -0.41
N GLY A 150 30.59 19.67 0.86
CA GLY A 150 29.48 19.94 1.80
C GLY A 150 29.56 19.22 3.14
N GLY A 151 30.61 18.47 3.41
CA GLY A 151 31.02 18.04 4.78
C GLY A 151 30.30 16.84 5.39
N GLY A 152 29.45 16.13 4.64
CA GLY A 152 28.69 14.99 5.18
C GLY A 152 29.37 13.62 5.18
N GLY A 153 30.38 13.42 4.36
CA GLY A 153 30.90 12.11 4.00
C GLY A 153 31.25 11.17 5.15
N LYS A 154 32.36 11.39 5.81
CA LYS A 154 32.92 10.45 6.82
C LYS A 154 32.05 10.27 8.05
N PRO A 155 31.52 11.32 8.71
CA PRO A 155 30.70 11.14 9.91
C PRO A 155 29.36 10.44 9.63
N PHE A 156 28.76 10.64 8.45
CA PHE A 156 27.54 9.94 8.06
C PHE A 156 27.84 8.47 7.80
N PHE A 157 28.90 8.16 7.06
CA PHE A 157 29.35 6.82 6.76
C PHE A 157 29.58 6.00 8.04
N GLU A 158 30.37 6.51 9.00
CA GLU A 158 30.65 5.83 10.26
C GLU A 158 29.37 5.55 11.07
N LYS A 159 28.46 6.54 11.15
CA LYS A 159 27.19 6.37 11.86
C LYS A 159 26.25 5.39 11.18
N ALA A 160 26.20 5.40 9.85
CA ALA A 160 25.37 4.48 9.07
C ALA A 160 25.87 3.04 9.19
N LEU A 161 27.18 2.80 9.05
CA LEU A 161 27.77 1.48 9.20
C LEU A 161 27.61 0.94 10.63
N LYS A 162 27.79 1.78 11.65
CA LYS A 162 27.55 1.40 13.03
C LYS A 162 26.11 0.95 13.24
N LEU A 163 25.14 1.69 12.74
CA LEU A 163 23.72 1.31 12.80
C LEU A 163 23.42 -0.01 12.09
N LEU A 164 24.01 -0.25 10.93
CA LEU A 164 23.87 -1.51 10.20
C LEU A 164 24.46 -2.68 10.98
N SER A 165 25.66 -2.50 11.52
CA SER A 165 26.32 -3.49 12.37
C SER A 165 25.52 -3.81 13.63
N ASP A 166 25.11 -2.79 14.37
CA ASP A 166 24.33 -2.93 15.62
C ASP A 166 22.99 -3.66 15.43
N ARG A 167 22.47 -3.67 14.21
CA ARG A 167 21.20 -4.31 13.84
C ARG A 167 21.33 -5.54 12.94
N PHE A 168 22.53 -6.05 12.77
CA PHE A 168 22.81 -7.21 11.93
C PHE A 168 22.26 -7.08 10.50
N ALA A 169 22.21 -5.85 9.98
CA ALA A 169 21.79 -5.57 8.62
C ALA A 169 22.99 -5.50 7.70
N TYR A 170 23.08 -6.42 6.75
CA TYR A 170 24.15 -6.46 5.76
C TYR A 170 23.68 -5.92 4.41
N ASN A 171 24.47 -5.03 3.83
CA ASN A 171 24.28 -4.59 2.45
C ASN A 171 25.65 -4.48 1.77
N SER A 172 25.90 -5.32 0.77
CA SER A 172 27.20 -5.40 0.09
C SER A 172 27.63 -4.07 -0.54
N THR A 173 26.70 -3.31 -1.11
CA THR A 173 26.99 -2.01 -1.72
C THR A 173 27.47 -0.98 -0.71
N LEU A 174 26.84 -0.93 0.49
CA LEU A 174 27.23 0.02 1.52
C LEU A 174 28.54 -0.37 2.22
N TRP A 175 28.84 -1.66 2.28
CA TRP A 175 30.08 -2.17 2.88
C TRP A 175 31.28 -2.11 1.94
N SER A 176 31.07 -1.85 0.64
CA SER A 176 32.14 -1.71 -0.36
C SER A 176 32.71 -0.29 -0.45
N TYR A 177 32.17 0.68 0.26
CA TYR A 177 32.66 2.06 0.37
C TYR A 177 33.49 2.21 1.64
#